data_aba55851ceb2b89f2c784e1e0bcd0870
#
_entry.id   aba55851ceb2b89f2c784e1e0bcd0870
#
_cell.length_a   1.000
_cell.length_b   1.000
_cell.length_c   1.000
_cell.angle_alpha   90.00
_cell.angle_beta   90.00
_cell.angle_gamma   90.00
#
_symmetry.space_group_name_H-M   'P 1'
#
loop_
_entity.id
_entity.type
_entity.pdbx_description
1 polymer ?
#
loop_
_entity_poly.entity_id
_entity_poly.type
_entity_poly.pdbx_seq_one_letter_code
_entity_poly.pdbx_strand_id
1 'polypeptide(L)'
;TGVIVLFGTYQIAANGIAQSIWSVAALVGVTMGPVYITVIGQCMGSKDIQQAVYFFKKLTKITVAFSIVWNLLVFAITPFMINFFSVSEETKHLVILLVLVHNICNALAYPFADPFGKGLRAAGDVKYTMYISLGTTIGVRLILSYLFGIMLHMGVMGIAYAMCLDWISRGIIFYLRFRSGKWKEFTLI
;
A
#
# COMPACT_ATOMS: atom_id res chain seq x y z
N THR A 1 10.88 -9.61 -5.56
CA THR A 1 12.27 -9.32 -6.01
C THR A 1 12.77 -10.37 -7.01
N GLY A 2 12.47 -11.68 -6.85
CA GLY A 2 12.99 -12.72 -7.73
C GLY A 2 12.58 -12.63 -9.20
N VAL A 3 11.37 -12.18 -9.51
CA VAL A 3 10.86 -12.06 -10.88
C VAL A 3 11.53 -10.91 -11.64
N ILE A 4 11.96 -9.85 -10.96
CA ILE A 4 12.57 -8.66 -11.58
C ILE A 4 13.92 -8.99 -12.25
N VAL A 5 14.65 -9.96 -11.72
CA VAL A 5 15.96 -10.37 -12.26
C VAL A 5 15.86 -10.94 -13.68
N LEU A 6 14.67 -11.36 -14.10
CA LEU A 6 14.43 -11.89 -15.44
C LEU A 6 14.32 -10.80 -16.52
N PHE A 7 14.28 -9.52 -16.12
CA PHE A 7 14.15 -8.40 -17.04
C PHE A 7 15.51 -7.73 -17.31
N GLY A 8 15.61 -7.00 -18.41
CA GLY A 8 16.84 -6.31 -18.80
C GLY A 8 17.33 -5.31 -17.75
N THR A 9 18.62 -5.00 -17.77
CA THR A 9 19.30 -4.14 -16.77
C THR A 9 18.64 -2.79 -16.60
N TYR A 10 18.11 -2.18 -17.68
CA TYR A 10 17.42 -0.89 -17.61
C TYR A 10 16.11 -0.96 -16.82
N GLN A 11 15.36 -2.07 -16.91
CA GLN A 11 14.12 -2.27 -16.14
C GLN A 11 14.41 -2.49 -14.65
N ILE A 12 15.50 -3.20 -14.34
CA ILE A 12 15.95 -3.40 -12.95
C ILE A 12 16.34 -2.05 -12.34
N ALA A 13 17.10 -1.23 -13.07
CA ALA A 13 17.49 0.11 -12.62
C ALA A 13 16.27 1.01 -12.43
N ALA A 14 15.33 1.04 -13.41
CA ALA A 14 14.12 1.82 -13.31
C ALA A 14 13.27 1.42 -12.09
N ASN A 15 13.10 0.12 -11.84
CA ASN A 15 12.38 -0.36 -10.68
C ASN A 15 13.07 0.03 -9.36
N GLY A 16 14.39 -0.05 -9.28
CA GLY A 16 15.15 0.37 -8.10
C GLY A 16 14.96 1.84 -7.75
N ILE A 17 15.05 2.71 -8.75
CA ILE A 17 14.81 4.16 -8.60
C ILE A 17 13.36 4.42 -8.21
N ALA A 18 12.39 3.80 -8.89
CA ALA A 18 10.97 3.94 -8.59
C ALA A 18 10.64 3.47 -7.16
N GLN A 19 11.25 2.38 -6.68
CA GLN A 19 11.09 1.91 -5.30
C GLN A 19 11.65 2.89 -4.26
N SER A 20 12.76 3.56 -4.57
CA SER A 20 13.32 4.58 -3.69
C SER A 20 12.38 5.78 -3.56
N ILE A 21 11.83 6.27 -4.67
CA ILE A 21 10.84 7.35 -4.69
C ILE A 21 9.53 6.90 -4.00
N TRP A 22 9.08 5.67 -4.28
CA TRP A 22 7.90 5.12 -3.63
C TRP A 22 8.04 5.02 -2.12
N SER A 23 9.22 4.68 -1.58
CA SER A 23 9.44 4.61 -0.13
C SER A 23 9.18 5.96 0.55
N VAL A 24 9.52 7.07 -0.13
CA VAL A 24 9.18 8.42 0.32
C VAL A 24 7.68 8.69 0.20
N ALA A 25 7.06 8.29 -0.92
CA ALA A 25 5.64 8.45 -1.14
C ALA A 25 4.78 7.68 -0.11
N ALA A 26 5.24 6.53 0.36
CA ALA A 26 4.55 5.69 1.32
C ALA A 26 4.62 6.19 2.78
N LEU A 27 5.45 7.19 3.09
CA LEU A 27 5.69 7.66 4.46
C LEU A 27 4.40 7.95 5.24
N VAL A 28 3.43 8.63 4.62
CA VAL A 28 2.16 8.96 5.28
C VAL A 28 1.42 7.69 5.72
N GLY A 29 1.27 6.70 4.85
CA GLY A 29 0.62 5.45 5.19
C GLY A 29 1.39 4.66 6.26
N VAL A 30 2.71 4.59 6.12
CA VAL A 30 3.58 3.87 7.07
C VAL A 30 3.50 4.48 8.47
N THR A 31 3.60 5.82 8.59
CA THR A 31 3.56 6.53 9.87
C THR A 31 2.18 6.53 10.52
N MET A 32 1.11 6.47 9.73
CA MET A 32 -0.25 6.35 10.26
C MET A 32 -0.54 4.97 10.86
N GLY A 33 0.21 3.94 10.48
CA GLY A 33 0.02 2.60 11.04
C GLY A 33 0.11 2.54 12.57
N PRO A 34 1.19 2.99 13.21
CA PRO A 34 1.29 3.11 14.66
C PRO A 34 0.17 3.95 15.30
N VAL A 35 -0.27 5.02 14.63
CA VAL A 35 -1.39 5.84 15.12
C VAL A 35 -2.68 5.04 15.23
N TYR A 36 -2.99 4.24 14.18
CA TYR A 36 -4.15 3.33 14.23
C TYR A 36 -4.01 2.30 15.35
N ILE A 37 -2.82 1.71 15.52
CA ILE A 37 -2.59 0.72 16.58
C ILE A 37 -2.85 1.34 17.96
N THR A 38 -2.29 2.51 18.21
CA THR A 38 -2.42 3.18 19.52
C THR A 38 -3.86 3.60 19.79
N VAL A 39 -4.47 4.36 18.87
CA VAL A 39 -5.79 4.95 19.10
C VAL A 39 -6.89 3.87 19.16
N ILE A 40 -6.89 2.93 18.21
CA ILE A 40 -7.89 1.87 18.20
C ILE A 40 -7.67 0.91 19.37
N GLY A 41 -6.41 0.56 19.67
CA GLY A 41 -6.08 -0.28 20.81
C GLY A 41 -6.55 0.31 22.14
N GLN A 42 -6.38 1.63 22.35
CA GLN A 42 -6.89 2.31 23.55
C GLN A 42 -8.42 2.28 23.65
N CYS A 43 -9.12 2.54 22.54
CA CYS A 43 -10.58 2.47 22.50
C CYS A 43 -11.09 1.05 22.81
N MET A 44 -10.44 0.03 22.27
CA MET A 44 -10.82 -1.36 22.54
C MET A 44 -10.48 -1.78 23.99
N GLY A 45 -9.34 -1.32 24.52
CA GLY A 45 -8.96 -1.55 25.91
C GLY A 45 -9.93 -0.92 26.91
N SER A 46 -10.48 0.26 26.62
CA SER A 46 -11.54 0.91 27.40
C SER A 46 -12.95 0.38 27.12
N LYS A 47 -13.09 -0.61 26.23
CA LYS A 47 -14.36 -1.19 25.76
C LYS A 47 -15.30 -0.17 25.10
N ASP A 48 -14.79 0.97 24.63
CA ASP A 48 -15.57 1.98 23.91
C ASP A 48 -15.54 1.73 22.40
N ILE A 49 -16.41 0.82 21.97
CA ILE A 49 -16.52 0.43 20.55
C ILE A 49 -17.04 1.59 19.70
N GLN A 50 -17.88 2.47 20.27
CA GLN A 50 -18.41 3.62 19.51
C GLN A 50 -17.28 4.58 19.15
N GLN A 51 -16.41 4.85 20.11
CA GLN A 51 -15.24 5.69 19.91
C GLN A 51 -14.23 5.04 18.94
N ALA A 52 -14.04 3.72 19.00
CA ALA A 52 -13.22 3.00 18.04
C ALA A 52 -13.74 3.17 16.60
N VAL A 53 -15.05 3.01 16.36
CA VAL A 53 -15.68 3.23 15.04
C VAL A 53 -15.49 4.67 14.56
N TYR A 54 -15.67 5.64 15.46
CA TYR A 54 -15.46 7.05 15.14
C TYR A 54 -14.02 7.33 14.70
N PHE A 55 -13.04 6.84 15.46
CA PHE A 55 -11.63 7.04 15.14
C PHE A 55 -11.20 6.28 13.89
N PHE A 56 -11.70 5.07 13.63
CA PHE A 56 -11.45 4.40 12.35
C PHE A 56 -11.83 5.29 11.17
N LYS A 57 -13.04 5.84 11.19
CA LYS A 57 -13.52 6.71 10.11
C LYS A 57 -12.71 8.01 10.00
N LYS A 58 -12.42 8.63 11.14
CA LYS A 58 -11.67 9.89 11.21
C LYS A 58 -10.22 9.72 10.72
N LEU A 59 -9.52 8.70 11.24
CA LEU A 59 -8.15 8.40 10.84
C LEU A 59 -8.06 8.04 9.36
N THR A 60 -9.04 7.26 8.83
CA THR A 60 -9.07 6.93 7.40
C THR A 60 -9.20 8.17 6.54
N LYS A 61 -10.12 9.09 6.86
CA LYS A 61 -10.27 10.35 6.13
C LYS A 61 -8.98 11.19 6.15
N ILE A 62 -8.37 11.32 7.33
CA ILE A 62 -7.11 12.04 7.51
C ILE A 62 -6.01 11.38 6.69
N THR A 63 -5.83 10.06 6.82
CA THR A 63 -4.79 9.32 6.10
C THR A 63 -4.94 9.46 4.59
N VAL A 64 -6.15 9.31 4.06
CA VAL A 64 -6.41 9.45 2.62
C VAL A 64 -6.12 10.89 2.16
N ALA A 65 -6.62 11.90 2.87
CA ALA A 65 -6.39 13.30 2.51
C ALA A 65 -4.90 13.66 2.48
N PHE A 66 -4.16 13.30 3.55
CA PHE A 66 -2.72 13.52 3.61
C PHE A 66 -1.96 12.69 2.57
N SER A 67 -2.36 11.44 2.33
CA SER A 67 -1.74 10.61 1.29
C SER A 67 -1.92 11.21 -0.11
N ILE A 68 -3.09 11.75 -0.43
CA ILE A 68 -3.33 12.40 -1.72
C ILE A 68 -2.40 13.60 -1.88
N VAL A 69 -2.39 14.52 -0.91
CA VAL A 69 -1.56 15.74 -0.97
C VAL A 69 -0.07 15.37 -1.05
N TRP A 70 0.37 14.44 -0.22
CA TRP A 70 1.77 14.00 -0.18
C TRP A 70 2.21 13.32 -1.49
N ASN A 71 1.40 12.42 -2.03
CA ASN A 71 1.72 11.74 -3.28
C ASN A 71 1.71 12.67 -4.50
N LEU A 72 0.82 13.68 -4.52
CA LEU A 72 0.87 14.73 -5.54
C LEU A 72 2.18 15.53 -5.47
N LEU A 73 2.61 15.87 -4.26
CA LEU A 73 3.86 16.60 -4.04
C LEU A 73 5.07 15.76 -4.47
N VAL A 74 5.12 14.48 -4.06
CA VAL A 74 6.20 13.56 -4.47
C VAL A 74 6.21 13.40 -5.99
N PHE A 75 5.05 13.28 -6.63
CA PHE A 75 4.97 13.16 -8.08
C PHE A 75 5.46 14.43 -8.79
N ALA A 76 5.09 15.61 -8.29
CA ALA A 76 5.55 16.89 -8.84
C ALA A 76 7.08 17.07 -8.75
N ILE A 77 7.71 16.52 -7.69
CA ILE A 77 9.18 16.61 -7.50
C ILE A 77 9.92 15.48 -8.25
N THR A 78 9.22 14.41 -8.64
CA THR A 78 9.83 13.24 -9.29
C THR A 78 10.71 13.59 -10.52
N PRO A 79 10.31 14.46 -11.47
CA PRO A 79 11.16 14.80 -12.61
C PRO A 79 12.48 15.45 -12.21
N PHE A 80 12.47 16.23 -11.12
CA PHE A 80 13.69 16.83 -10.58
C PHE A 80 14.57 15.76 -9.93
N MET A 81 14.00 14.87 -9.12
CA MET A 81 14.73 13.79 -8.46
C MET A 81 15.42 12.85 -9.46
N ILE A 82 14.76 12.53 -10.57
CA ILE A 82 15.32 11.60 -11.58
C ILE A 82 16.59 12.16 -12.22
N ASN A 83 16.74 13.48 -12.33
CA ASN A 83 17.93 14.09 -12.92
C ASN A 83 19.20 13.88 -12.08
N PHE A 84 19.09 13.51 -10.81
CA PHE A 84 20.24 13.10 -9.99
C PHE A 84 20.76 11.70 -10.34
N PHE A 85 19.99 10.91 -11.09
CA PHE A 85 20.40 9.59 -11.51
C PHE A 85 20.95 9.63 -12.94
N SER A 86 22.19 9.17 -13.12
CA SER A 86 22.83 9.08 -14.44
C SER A 86 22.33 7.84 -15.19
N VAL A 87 21.10 7.91 -15.71
CA VAL A 87 20.43 6.83 -16.45
C VAL A 87 19.95 7.31 -17.81
N SER A 88 19.70 6.36 -18.74
CA SER A 88 19.19 6.65 -20.08
C SER A 88 17.81 7.31 -20.03
N GLU A 89 17.45 8.06 -21.06
CA GLU A 89 16.14 8.71 -21.18
C GLU A 89 14.99 7.68 -21.19
N GLU A 90 15.21 6.50 -21.77
CA GLU A 90 14.27 5.40 -21.74
C GLU A 90 14.01 4.93 -20.29
N THR A 91 15.07 4.80 -19.49
CA THR A 91 14.95 4.47 -18.07
C THR A 91 14.20 5.54 -17.30
N LYS A 92 14.48 6.82 -17.55
CA LYS A 92 13.79 7.95 -16.90
C LYS A 92 12.29 7.92 -17.18
N HIS A 93 11.92 7.72 -18.45
CA HIS A 93 10.50 7.63 -18.83
C HIS A 93 9.78 6.48 -18.12
N LEU A 94 10.43 5.31 -18.05
CA LEU A 94 9.88 4.15 -17.35
C LEU A 94 9.72 4.41 -15.83
N VAL A 95 10.69 5.10 -15.22
CA VAL A 95 10.60 5.52 -13.80
C VAL A 95 9.40 6.41 -13.56
N ILE A 96 9.18 7.43 -14.41
CA ILE A 96 8.02 8.34 -14.27
C ILE A 96 6.71 7.57 -14.31
N LEU A 97 6.56 6.64 -15.26
CA LEU A 97 5.35 5.81 -15.37
C LEU A 97 5.16 4.91 -14.14
N LEU A 98 6.23 4.27 -13.67
CA LEU A 98 6.18 3.44 -12.46
C LEU A 98 5.78 4.25 -11.23
N VAL A 99 6.39 5.43 -11.05
CA VAL A 99 6.08 6.33 -9.95
C VAL A 99 4.63 6.82 -10.03
N LEU A 100 4.13 7.17 -11.22
CA LEU A 100 2.74 7.59 -11.41
C LEU A 100 1.77 6.49 -10.95
N VAL A 101 1.94 5.27 -11.43
CA VAL A 101 1.09 4.12 -11.07
C VAL A 101 1.14 3.87 -9.56
N HIS A 102 2.34 3.83 -8.99
CA HIS A 102 2.51 3.60 -7.56
C HIS A 102 1.89 4.71 -6.71
N ASN A 103 2.07 5.99 -7.09
CA ASN A 103 1.54 7.13 -6.33
C ASN A 103 0.02 7.17 -6.34
N ILE A 104 -0.62 6.88 -7.47
CA ILE A 104 -2.09 6.81 -7.53
C ILE A 104 -2.61 5.73 -6.58
N CYS A 105 -2.04 4.54 -6.66
CA CYS A 105 -2.46 3.43 -5.80
C CYS A 105 -2.09 3.65 -4.33
N ASN A 106 -0.93 4.28 -4.07
CA ASN A 106 -0.51 4.63 -2.72
C ASN A 106 -1.41 5.70 -2.08
N ALA A 107 -1.87 6.68 -2.86
CA ALA A 107 -2.78 7.71 -2.35
C ALA A 107 -4.17 7.16 -2.00
N LEU A 108 -4.70 6.23 -2.80
CA LEU A 108 -6.09 5.81 -2.72
C LEU A 108 -6.30 4.42 -2.08
N ALA A 109 -5.46 3.44 -2.40
CA ALA A 109 -5.63 2.06 -1.95
C ALA A 109 -4.79 1.70 -0.72
N TYR A 110 -3.55 2.17 -0.64
CA TYR A 110 -2.63 1.84 0.44
C TYR A 110 -3.15 2.22 1.84
N PRO A 111 -3.83 3.37 2.08
CA PRO A 111 -4.45 3.69 3.36
C PRO A 111 -5.38 2.61 3.90
N PHE A 112 -6.11 1.93 3.03
CA PHE A 112 -7.00 0.84 3.39
C PHE A 112 -6.28 -0.52 3.51
N ALA A 113 -5.19 -0.71 2.76
CA ALA A 113 -4.47 -1.98 2.74
C ALA A 113 -3.51 -2.16 3.93
N ASP A 114 -2.87 -1.10 4.43
CA ASP A 114 -1.86 -1.19 5.48
C ASP A 114 -2.31 -0.54 6.81
N PRO A 115 -2.41 0.79 6.97
CA PRO A 115 -2.74 1.37 8.28
C PRO A 115 -4.12 0.96 8.78
N PHE A 116 -5.12 0.87 7.90
CA PHE A 116 -6.46 0.39 8.26
C PHE A 116 -6.43 -1.06 8.76
N GLY A 117 -5.67 -1.94 8.08
CA GLY A 117 -5.47 -3.33 8.50
C GLY A 117 -4.77 -3.43 9.87
N LYS A 118 -3.83 -2.53 10.16
CA LYS A 118 -3.18 -2.43 11.48
C LYS A 118 -4.19 -2.04 12.58
N GLY A 119 -5.13 -1.16 12.25
CA GLY A 119 -6.24 -0.84 13.14
C GLY A 119 -7.11 -2.06 13.47
N LEU A 120 -7.48 -2.87 12.48
CA LEU A 120 -8.22 -4.11 12.71
C LEU A 120 -7.44 -5.10 13.60
N ARG A 121 -6.12 -5.20 13.42
CA ARG A 121 -5.26 -6.01 14.30
C ARG A 121 -5.27 -5.49 15.73
N ALA A 122 -5.18 -4.18 15.91
CA ALA A 122 -5.25 -3.55 17.22
C ALA A 122 -6.61 -3.74 17.90
N ALA A 123 -7.67 -3.93 17.10
CA ALA A 123 -9.00 -4.30 17.61
C ALA A 123 -9.14 -5.80 17.96
N GLY A 124 -8.08 -6.60 17.82
CA GLY A 124 -8.08 -8.03 18.15
C GLY A 124 -8.28 -8.97 16.94
N ASP A 125 -8.60 -8.45 15.75
CA ASP A 125 -8.85 -9.28 14.55
C ASP A 125 -7.54 -9.67 13.83
N VAL A 126 -6.61 -10.23 14.60
CA VAL A 126 -5.23 -10.52 14.16
C VAL A 126 -5.20 -11.65 13.12
N LYS A 127 -5.89 -12.77 13.40
CA LYS A 127 -5.85 -13.96 12.53
C LYS A 127 -6.41 -13.65 11.14
N TYR A 128 -7.56 -12.98 11.09
CA TYR A 128 -8.18 -12.61 9.81
C TYR A 128 -7.28 -11.71 8.99
N THR A 129 -6.77 -10.64 9.58
CA THR A 129 -5.90 -9.68 8.86
C THR A 129 -4.59 -10.32 8.42
N MET A 130 -4.05 -11.27 9.18
CA MET A 130 -2.86 -12.03 8.81
C MET A 130 -3.13 -12.93 7.60
N TYR A 131 -4.20 -13.75 7.64
CA TYR A 131 -4.53 -14.64 6.53
C TYR A 131 -4.83 -13.89 5.24
N ILE A 132 -5.58 -12.77 5.33
CA ILE A 132 -5.86 -11.95 4.16
C ILE A 132 -4.57 -11.32 3.61
N SER A 133 -3.71 -10.78 4.47
CA SER A 133 -2.43 -10.19 4.01
C SER A 133 -1.53 -11.22 3.32
N LEU A 134 -1.43 -12.44 3.86
CA LEU A 134 -0.67 -13.52 3.23
C LEU A 134 -1.34 -13.99 1.93
N GLY A 135 -2.66 -14.20 1.97
CA GLY A 135 -3.42 -14.66 0.81
C GLY A 135 -3.36 -13.69 -0.37
N THR A 136 -3.50 -12.39 -0.13
CA THR A 136 -3.40 -11.38 -1.20
C THR A 136 -1.96 -11.22 -1.70
N THR A 137 -0.97 -11.28 -0.81
CA THR A 137 0.44 -11.20 -1.23
C THR A 137 0.85 -12.40 -2.09
N ILE A 138 0.44 -13.60 -1.73
CA ILE A 138 0.78 -14.81 -2.49
C ILE A 138 -0.17 -14.98 -3.68
N GLY A 139 -1.49 -14.95 -3.45
CA GLY A 139 -2.49 -15.24 -4.47
C GLY A 139 -2.67 -14.13 -5.50
N VAL A 140 -2.65 -12.86 -5.08
CA VAL A 140 -2.80 -11.74 -6.01
C VAL A 140 -1.44 -11.26 -6.50
N ARG A 141 -0.58 -10.81 -5.59
CA ARG A 141 0.67 -10.13 -5.97
C ARG A 141 1.65 -11.04 -6.69
N LEU A 142 1.95 -12.25 -6.18
CA LEU A 142 2.93 -13.13 -6.83
C LEU A 142 2.39 -13.70 -8.14
N ILE A 143 1.15 -14.19 -8.16
CA ILE A 143 0.56 -14.80 -9.35
C ILE A 143 0.41 -13.75 -10.46
N LEU A 144 -0.15 -12.57 -10.14
CA LEU A 144 -0.31 -11.51 -11.13
C LEU A 144 1.03 -10.89 -11.57
N SER A 145 2.05 -10.85 -10.69
CA SER A 145 3.39 -10.41 -11.10
C SER A 145 3.99 -11.36 -12.14
N TYR A 146 3.79 -12.66 -11.99
CA TYR A 146 4.22 -13.65 -12.97
C TYR A 146 3.41 -13.52 -14.28
N LEU A 147 2.08 -13.45 -14.17
CA LEU A 147 1.18 -13.34 -15.31
C LEU A 147 1.44 -12.06 -16.12
N PHE A 148 1.43 -10.90 -15.48
CA PHE A 148 1.60 -9.61 -16.17
C PHE A 148 3.05 -9.37 -16.57
N GLY A 149 4.00 -9.66 -15.68
CA GLY A 149 5.41 -9.39 -15.92
C GLY A 149 6.00 -10.29 -16.98
N ILE A 150 5.72 -11.59 -16.95
CA ILE A 150 6.35 -12.60 -17.81
C ILE A 150 5.42 -13.00 -18.95
N MET A 151 4.22 -13.52 -18.68
CA MET A 151 3.34 -14.07 -19.72
C MET A 151 2.80 -12.99 -20.67
N LEU A 152 2.44 -11.82 -20.15
CA LEU A 152 1.98 -10.69 -20.96
C LEU A 152 3.12 -9.75 -21.39
N HIS A 153 4.37 -10.11 -21.11
CA HIS A 153 5.57 -9.35 -21.50
C HIS A 153 5.56 -7.87 -21.08
N MET A 154 4.83 -7.52 -19.99
CA MET A 154 4.74 -6.14 -19.50
C MET A 154 5.96 -5.73 -18.66
N GLY A 155 6.88 -6.65 -18.39
CA GLY A 155 8.08 -6.36 -17.60
C GLY A 155 7.77 -5.83 -16.19
N VAL A 156 8.54 -4.85 -15.75
CA VAL A 156 8.37 -4.25 -14.40
C VAL A 156 7.06 -3.49 -14.23
N MET A 157 6.45 -3.01 -15.32
CA MET A 157 5.11 -2.39 -15.25
C MET A 157 4.04 -3.40 -14.81
N GLY A 158 4.13 -4.65 -15.30
CA GLY A 158 3.24 -5.72 -14.88
C GLY A 158 3.33 -6.01 -13.38
N ILE A 159 4.54 -5.94 -12.81
CA ILE A 159 4.76 -6.09 -11.36
C ILE A 159 4.13 -4.92 -10.58
N ALA A 160 4.25 -3.69 -11.09
CA ALA A 160 3.63 -2.51 -10.49
C ALA A 160 2.10 -2.65 -10.44
N TYR A 161 1.46 -3.07 -11.52
CA TYR A 161 0.02 -3.33 -11.56
C TYR A 161 -0.39 -4.45 -10.60
N ALA A 162 0.36 -5.53 -10.53
CA ALA A 162 0.09 -6.63 -9.59
C ALA A 162 0.14 -6.15 -8.12
N MET A 163 1.09 -5.26 -7.79
CA MET A 163 1.19 -4.66 -6.46
C MET A 163 0.00 -3.74 -6.16
N CYS A 164 -0.43 -2.94 -7.12
CA CYS A 164 -1.61 -2.10 -6.99
C CYS A 164 -2.88 -2.94 -6.76
N LEU A 165 -3.06 -4.01 -7.51
CA LEU A 165 -4.20 -4.93 -7.35
C LEU A 165 -4.19 -5.65 -5.99
N ASP A 166 -3.01 -6.01 -5.45
CA ASP A 166 -2.88 -6.52 -4.09
C ASP A 166 -3.41 -5.51 -3.06
N TRP A 167 -2.98 -4.23 -3.16
CA TRP A 167 -3.46 -3.20 -2.23
C TRP A 167 -4.95 -2.93 -2.35
N ILE A 168 -5.48 -2.87 -3.57
CA ILE A 168 -6.92 -2.67 -3.81
C ILE A 168 -7.71 -3.84 -3.23
N SER A 169 -7.33 -5.08 -3.54
CA SER A 169 -8.01 -6.28 -3.06
C SER A 169 -8.00 -6.34 -1.54
N ARG A 170 -6.84 -6.13 -0.93
CA ARG A 170 -6.66 -6.13 0.53
C ARG A 170 -7.48 -5.03 1.18
N GLY A 171 -7.43 -3.82 0.64
CA GLY A 171 -8.17 -2.68 1.14
C GLY A 171 -9.69 -2.91 1.10
N ILE A 172 -10.21 -3.46 0.00
CA ILE A 172 -11.63 -3.83 -0.11
C ILE A 172 -12.02 -4.86 0.94
N ILE A 173 -11.23 -5.93 1.09
CA ILE A 173 -11.52 -7.01 2.05
C ILE A 173 -11.51 -6.47 3.49
N PHE A 174 -10.53 -5.65 3.86
CA PHE A 174 -10.47 -5.04 5.18
C PHE A 174 -11.61 -4.06 5.43
N TYR A 175 -11.99 -3.27 4.43
CA TYR A 175 -13.15 -2.38 4.54
C TYR A 175 -14.46 -3.14 4.71
N LEU A 176 -14.66 -4.24 3.96
CA LEU A 176 -15.83 -5.12 4.12
C LEU A 176 -15.85 -5.78 5.49
N ARG A 177 -14.69 -6.21 6.00
CA ARG A 177 -14.56 -6.74 7.37
C ARG A 177 -14.94 -5.70 8.42
N PHE A 178 -14.50 -4.47 8.25
CA PHE A 178 -14.90 -3.37 9.12
C PHE A 178 -16.41 -3.13 9.09
N ARG A 179 -17.02 -3.11 7.90
CA ARG A 179 -18.47 -2.91 7.73
C ARG A 179 -19.30 -4.04 8.32
N SER A 180 -18.83 -5.28 8.26
CA SER A 180 -19.53 -6.43 8.83
C SER A 180 -19.66 -6.38 10.36
N GLY A 181 -18.87 -5.55 11.02
CA GLY A 181 -18.89 -5.40 12.47
C GLY A 181 -18.25 -6.56 13.27
N LYS A 182 -17.84 -7.64 12.62
CA LYS A 182 -17.26 -8.84 13.30
C LYS A 182 -16.01 -8.54 14.13
N TRP A 183 -15.24 -7.51 13.77
CA TRP A 183 -14.07 -7.05 14.54
C TRP A 183 -14.43 -6.49 15.92
N LYS A 184 -15.70 -6.12 16.16
CA LYS A 184 -16.16 -5.55 17.43
C LYS A 184 -16.36 -6.60 18.53
N GLU A 185 -16.43 -7.88 18.13
CA GLU A 185 -16.67 -9.01 19.04
C GLU A 185 -15.39 -9.45 19.77
N PHE A 186 -14.22 -8.97 19.34
CA PHE A 186 -12.96 -9.31 19.98
C PHE A 186 -12.74 -8.47 21.24
N THR A 187 -12.42 -9.15 22.33
CA THR A 187 -11.96 -8.52 23.58
C THR A 187 -10.45 -8.61 23.64
N LEU A 188 -9.79 -7.49 23.88
CA LEU A 188 -8.37 -7.49 24.26
C LEU A 188 -8.29 -8.06 25.69
N ILE A 189 -7.52 -9.14 25.84
CA ILE A 189 -7.26 -9.77 27.15
C ILE A 189 -6.25 -8.90 27.88
#